data_8c608b55f2b43697c5b1a04f428e509d
#
_entry.id   8c608b55f2b43697c5b1a04f428e509d
#
_cell.length_a   1.000
_cell.length_b   1.000
_cell.length_c   1.000
_cell.angle_alpha   90.00
_cell.angle_beta   90.00
_cell.angle_gamma   90.00
#
_symmetry.space_group_name_H-M   'P 1'
#
loop_
_entity.id
_entity.type
_entity.pdbx_description
1 polymer ?
#
loop_
_entity_poly.entity_id
_entity_poly.type
_entity_poly.pdbx_seq_one_letter_code
_entity_poly.pdbx_strand_id
1 'polypeptide(L)'
;MELIQTFKKSYFLKMSDDKHLIAQVNSSQINIFENETYRHLAQFKEVGDASVFFSDDSNLLLAKNNDRKLVVYDLATMSIRCKLKPKIGSSNGDGDACISHDNKYVINLGYDFPYGYISVYDIENGKETRFREDMREVYEHICYIPSRQLYFIDGFRRPEEGTSEKNRYFYLWFDMNNRTFEQTFCDLDDANFLYSEYLEQVLYLSLIH
;
A
#
# COMPACT_ATOMS: atom_id res chain seq x y z
N MET A 1 3.58 -2.16 -33.41
CA MET A 1 3.83 -1.69 -32.04
C MET A 1 5.30 -1.30 -31.96
N GLU A 2 5.61 -0.07 -31.66
CA GLU A 2 6.96 0.45 -31.60
C GLU A 2 7.43 0.43 -30.12
N LEU A 3 8.66 -0.04 -29.87
CA LEU A 3 9.25 -0.01 -28.55
C LEU A 3 9.76 1.41 -28.26
N ILE A 4 9.13 2.12 -27.32
CA ILE A 4 9.43 3.52 -27.03
C ILE A 4 10.56 3.62 -26.01
N GLN A 5 10.55 2.79 -24.95
CA GLN A 5 11.54 2.84 -23.87
C GLN A 5 11.74 1.49 -23.22
N THR A 6 12.96 1.25 -22.71
CA THR A 6 13.31 0.05 -21.92
C THR A 6 13.93 0.46 -20.59
N PHE A 7 13.30 0.02 -19.50
CA PHE A 7 13.85 0.16 -18.15
C PHE A 7 14.62 -1.12 -17.76
N LYS A 8 15.95 -1.06 -17.77
CA LYS A 8 16.79 -2.21 -17.43
C LYS A 8 16.84 -2.43 -15.92
N LYS A 9 16.89 -3.72 -15.50
CA LYS A 9 17.01 -4.13 -14.09
C LYS A 9 15.89 -3.60 -13.19
N SER A 10 14.66 -3.49 -13.72
CA SER A 10 13.50 -3.10 -12.92
C SER A 10 12.86 -4.34 -12.32
N TYR A 11 12.54 -4.29 -11.02
CA TYR A 11 11.64 -5.24 -10.38
C TYR A 11 10.20 -4.76 -10.46
N PHE A 12 10.03 -3.46 -10.37
CA PHE A 12 8.72 -2.83 -10.33
C PHE A 12 8.72 -1.47 -11.05
N LEU A 13 7.63 -1.17 -11.73
CA LEU A 13 7.35 0.13 -12.34
C LEU A 13 5.98 0.59 -11.86
N LYS A 14 5.88 1.80 -11.38
CA LYS A 14 4.62 2.45 -11.01
C LYS A 14 4.54 3.81 -11.67
N MET A 15 3.41 4.10 -12.26
CA MET A 15 3.10 5.43 -12.81
C MET A 15 2.26 6.20 -11.78
N SER A 16 2.47 7.50 -11.67
CA SER A 16 1.61 8.39 -10.88
C SER A 16 0.21 8.50 -11.49
N ASP A 17 -0.80 8.83 -10.69
CA ASP A 17 -2.19 8.88 -11.14
C ASP A 17 -2.42 9.97 -12.19
N ASP A 18 -1.71 11.10 -12.07
CA ASP A 18 -1.69 12.19 -13.07
C ASP A 18 -0.90 11.84 -14.34
N LYS A 19 -0.25 10.66 -14.38
CA LYS A 19 0.56 10.12 -15.49
C LYS A 19 1.80 10.94 -15.85
N HIS A 20 2.26 11.85 -14.99
CA HIS A 20 3.46 12.66 -15.26
C HIS A 20 4.76 11.98 -14.81
N LEU A 21 4.72 11.10 -13.83
CA LEU A 21 5.90 10.47 -13.26
C LEU A 21 5.87 8.94 -13.37
N ILE A 22 7.07 8.37 -13.52
CA ILE A 22 7.30 6.92 -13.43
C ILE A 22 8.32 6.69 -12.31
N ALA A 23 7.97 5.86 -11.34
CA ALA A 23 8.90 5.31 -10.35
C ALA A 23 9.36 3.93 -10.83
N GLN A 24 10.67 3.78 -11.01
CA GLN A 24 11.34 2.52 -11.29
C GLN A 24 12.06 2.03 -10.03
N VAL A 25 11.74 0.84 -9.58
CA VAL A 25 12.35 0.22 -8.41
C VAL A 25 13.29 -0.91 -8.84
N ASN A 26 14.46 -0.95 -8.23
CA ASN A 26 15.38 -2.07 -8.32
C ASN A 26 15.90 -2.46 -6.92
N SER A 27 16.83 -3.42 -6.83
CA SER A 27 17.32 -3.95 -5.54
C SER A 27 17.96 -2.92 -4.61
N SER A 28 18.40 -1.77 -5.13
CA SER A 28 19.21 -0.82 -4.36
C SER A 28 18.65 0.61 -4.33
N GLN A 29 17.68 0.92 -5.18
CA GLN A 29 17.25 2.31 -5.36
C GLN A 29 15.90 2.42 -6.06
N ILE A 30 15.33 3.63 -5.97
CA ILE A 30 14.16 4.08 -6.72
C ILE A 30 14.60 5.22 -7.63
N ASN A 31 14.34 5.11 -8.92
CA ASN A 31 14.57 6.17 -9.88
C ASN A 31 13.23 6.78 -10.29
N ILE A 32 13.19 8.10 -10.38
CA ILE A 32 12.03 8.85 -10.85
C ILE A 32 12.30 9.41 -12.24
N PHE A 33 11.37 9.19 -13.13
CA PHE A 33 11.42 9.69 -14.51
C PHE A 33 10.17 10.51 -14.81
N GLU A 34 10.34 11.49 -15.67
CA GLU A 34 9.24 12.16 -16.35
C GLU A 34 8.66 11.21 -17.42
N ASN A 35 7.36 10.99 -17.40
CA ASN A 35 6.75 9.96 -18.26
C ASN A 35 6.81 10.28 -19.75
N GLU A 36 6.61 11.53 -20.15
CA GLU A 36 6.56 11.89 -21.58
C GLU A 36 7.93 11.82 -22.26
N THR A 37 8.96 12.28 -21.57
CA THR A 37 10.31 12.41 -22.12
C THR A 37 11.26 11.30 -21.68
N TYR A 38 10.87 10.51 -20.68
CA TYR A 38 11.71 9.52 -19.98
C TYR A 38 12.98 10.13 -19.36
N ARG A 39 12.97 11.43 -19.14
CA ARG A 39 14.08 12.14 -18.50
C ARG A 39 14.18 11.69 -17.03
N HIS A 40 15.38 11.27 -16.64
CA HIS A 40 15.67 10.94 -15.24
C HIS A 40 15.65 12.21 -14.39
N LEU A 41 14.82 12.23 -13.34
CA LEU A 41 14.63 13.38 -12.45
C LEU A 41 15.37 13.23 -11.13
N ALA A 42 15.28 12.04 -10.52
CA ALA A 42 15.87 11.77 -9.21
C ALA A 42 16.21 10.30 -9.01
N GLN A 43 17.10 10.06 -8.03
CA GLN A 43 17.46 8.74 -7.56
C GLN A 43 17.44 8.71 -6.03
N PHE A 44 16.67 7.80 -5.43
CA PHE A 44 16.57 7.58 -4.00
C PHE A 44 17.22 6.24 -3.64
N LYS A 45 18.18 6.25 -2.70
CA LYS A 45 18.99 5.07 -2.32
C LYS A 45 18.68 4.55 -0.91
N GLU A 46 17.80 5.20 -0.18
CA GLU A 46 17.47 4.83 1.19
C GLU A 46 16.68 3.54 1.31
N VAL A 47 15.89 3.23 0.29
CA VAL A 47 15.03 2.05 0.24
C VAL A 47 15.17 1.42 -1.12
N GLY A 48 15.76 0.24 -1.19
CA GLY A 48 15.72 -0.62 -2.35
C GLY A 48 14.78 -1.80 -2.14
N ASP A 49 14.46 -2.52 -3.19
CA ASP A 49 13.54 -3.68 -3.17
C ASP A 49 12.23 -3.34 -2.47
N ALA A 50 11.62 -2.23 -2.89
CA ALA A 50 10.47 -1.62 -2.24
C ALA A 50 9.23 -1.66 -3.12
N SER A 51 8.06 -1.80 -2.51
CA SER A 51 6.81 -1.36 -3.09
C SER A 51 6.72 0.16 -2.98
N VAL A 52 6.18 0.81 -4.00
CA VAL A 52 6.04 2.27 -4.04
C VAL A 52 4.60 2.68 -4.32
N PHE A 53 4.17 3.74 -3.65
CA PHE A 53 2.80 4.25 -3.70
C PHE A 53 2.84 5.77 -3.85
N PHE A 54 2.26 6.28 -4.92
CA PHE A 54 2.06 7.73 -5.08
C PHE A 54 0.89 8.19 -4.21
N SER A 55 0.94 9.44 -3.74
CA SER A 55 -0.26 10.11 -3.22
C SER A 55 -1.23 10.44 -4.36
N ASP A 56 -2.51 10.63 -4.04
CA ASP A 56 -3.58 10.90 -5.02
C ASP A 56 -3.28 12.15 -5.88
N ASP A 57 -2.61 13.14 -5.30
CA ASP A 57 -2.20 14.37 -5.97
C ASP A 57 -0.81 14.29 -6.63
N SER A 58 -0.17 13.11 -6.58
CA SER A 58 1.16 12.83 -7.15
C SER A 58 2.31 13.70 -6.57
N ASN A 59 2.10 14.37 -5.44
CA ASN A 59 3.11 15.22 -4.80
C ASN A 59 4.07 14.44 -3.89
N LEU A 60 3.63 13.29 -3.39
CA LEU A 60 4.42 12.45 -2.51
C LEU A 60 4.58 11.03 -3.07
N LEU A 61 5.69 10.39 -2.72
CA LEU A 61 5.94 8.97 -2.97
C LEU A 61 6.27 8.27 -1.65
N LEU A 62 5.53 7.25 -1.31
CA LEU A 62 5.84 6.33 -0.22
C LEU A 62 6.61 5.14 -0.76
N ALA A 63 7.71 4.80 -0.12
CA ALA A 63 8.43 3.53 -0.34
C ALA A 63 8.37 2.66 0.91
N LYS A 64 7.99 1.40 0.73
CA LYS A 64 7.88 0.39 1.77
C LYS A 64 8.67 -0.85 1.37
N ASN A 65 9.50 -1.38 2.26
CA ASN A 65 10.19 -2.64 2.03
C ASN A 65 10.07 -3.61 3.21
N ASN A 66 10.50 -4.85 2.99
CA ASN A 66 10.46 -5.91 4.00
C ASN A 66 11.43 -5.68 5.18
N ASP A 67 12.43 -4.77 5.04
CA ASP A 67 13.35 -4.39 6.11
C ASP A 67 12.75 -3.37 7.10
N ARG A 68 11.44 -3.21 7.13
CA ARG A 68 10.70 -2.28 8.02
C ARG A 68 11.02 -0.81 7.75
N LYS A 69 11.34 -0.46 6.51
CA LYS A 69 11.53 0.93 6.12
C LYS A 69 10.26 1.45 5.47
N LEU A 70 9.79 2.57 5.99
CA LEU A 70 8.76 3.39 5.39
C LEU A 70 9.36 4.78 5.19
N VAL A 71 9.52 5.19 3.95
CA VAL A 71 10.11 6.50 3.61
C VAL A 71 9.17 7.24 2.70
N VAL A 72 8.84 8.47 3.07
CA VAL A 72 8.05 9.39 2.25
C VAL A 72 8.98 10.38 1.59
N TYR A 73 8.88 10.51 0.29
CA TYR A 73 9.60 11.48 -0.53
C TYR A 73 8.66 12.58 -0.99
N ASP A 74 9.17 13.80 -0.98
CA ASP A 74 8.54 14.97 -1.59
C ASP A 74 9.01 15.05 -3.05
N LEU A 75 8.08 14.96 -3.99
CA LEU A 75 8.38 14.89 -5.42
C LEU A 75 8.60 16.27 -6.05
N ALA A 76 8.14 17.35 -5.42
CA ALA A 76 8.42 18.69 -5.89
C ALA A 76 9.89 19.08 -5.62
N THR A 77 10.42 18.69 -4.47
CA THR A 77 11.81 18.95 -4.07
C THR A 77 12.76 17.80 -4.36
N MET A 78 12.24 16.65 -4.81
CA MET A 78 12.99 15.39 -5.03
C MET A 78 13.85 15.01 -3.82
N SER A 79 13.27 15.10 -2.62
CA SER A 79 13.98 14.87 -1.36
C SER A 79 13.16 14.04 -0.39
N ILE A 80 13.81 13.57 0.69
CA ILE A 80 13.11 12.84 1.75
C ILE A 80 12.25 13.83 2.55
N ARG A 81 10.95 13.55 2.63
CA ARG A 81 10.02 14.25 3.52
C ARG A 81 10.14 13.74 4.96
N CYS A 82 10.04 12.41 5.14
CA CYS A 82 10.24 11.79 6.45
C CYS A 82 10.63 10.31 6.33
N LYS A 83 11.22 9.78 7.41
CA LYS A 83 11.49 8.35 7.60
C LYS A 83 10.68 7.87 8.79
N LEU A 84 9.74 6.98 8.53
CA LEU A 84 8.86 6.41 9.55
C LEU A 84 9.49 5.12 10.08
N LYS A 85 9.40 4.91 11.38
CA LYS A 85 9.96 3.71 12.03
C LYS A 85 8.83 2.95 12.71
N PRO A 86 8.40 1.82 12.14
CA PRO A 86 7.50 0.91 12.82
C PRO A 86 8.07 0.47 14.18
N LYS A 87 7.20 0.25 15.15
CA LYS A 87 7.60 -0.26 16.46
C LYS A 87 8.34 -1.60 16.32
N ILE A 88 9.26 -1.86 17.25
CA ILE A 88 10.01 -3.12 17.31
C ILE A 88 9.02 -4.29 17.40
N GLY A 89 9.25 -5.32 16.57
CA GLY A 89 8.38 -6.50 16.49
C GLY A 89 7.45 -6.50 15.29
N SER A 90 7.18 -5.35 14.68
CA SER A 90 6.38 -5.31 13.45
C SER A 90 7.22 -5.64 12.23
N SER A 91 6.97 -6.77 11.58
CA SER A 91 7.42 -6.94 10.20
C SER A 91 6.54 -6.01 9.33
N ASN A 92 7.13 -5.22 8.45
CA ASN A 92 6.35 -4.53 7.41
C ASN A 92 5.88 -5.53 6.34
N GLY A 93 5.69 -6.80 6.77
CA GLY A 93 5.35 -7.90 5.88
C GLY A 93 4.22 -7.53 4.91
N ASP A 94 4.16 -8.19 3.93
CA ASP A 94 3.44 -8.41 2.70
C ASP A 94 2.25 -7.48 2.31
N GLY A 95 1.63 -6.73 3.21
CA GLY A 95 0.51 -5.85 2.89
C GLY A 95 0.93 -4.50 2.29
N ASP A 96 0.02 -3.88 1.57
CA ASP A 96 0.20 -2.56 0.97
C ASP A 96 0.31 -1.43 2.00
N ALA A 97 0.55 -0.24 1.50
CA ALA A 97 0.44 0.99 2.25
C ALA A 97 -0.08 2.11 1.33
N CYS A 98 -0.63 3.17 1.90
CA CYS A 98 -0.97 4.35 1.12
C CYS A 98 -0.69 5.63 1.89
N ILE A 99 -0.59 6.74 1.17
CA ILE A 99 -0.62 8.09 1.75
C ILE A 99 -2.09 8.50 1.84
N SER A 100 -2.47 9.13 2.94
CA SER A 100 -3.84 9.63 3.10
C SER A 100 -4.16 10.70 2.06
N HIS A 101 -5.43 10.82 1.70
CA HIS A 101 -5.91 11.76 0.69
C HIS A 101 -5.51 13.23 0.98
N ASP A 102 -5.36 13.59 2.25
CA ASP A 102 -4.92 14.93 2.69
C ASP A 102 -3.40 15.06 2.85
N ASN A 103 -2.61 14.05 2.45
CA ASN A 103 -1.16 13.99 2.54
C ASN A 103 -0.56 14.12 3.96
N LYS A 104 -1.36 13.92 5.01
CA LYS A 104 -0.90 14.07 6.39
C LYS A 104 -0.45 12.76 7.03
N TYR A 105 -0.94 11.64 6.54
CA TYR A 105 -0.73 10.35 7.16
C TYR A 105 -0.25 9.30 6.16
N VAL A 106 0.47 8.31 6.66
CA VAL A 106 0.70 7.02 5.97
C VAL A 106 -0.13 5.96 6.68
N ILE A 107 -0.96 5.24 5.94
CA ILE A 107 -1.68 4.06 6.42
C ILE A 107 -0.89 2.85 5.95
N ASN A 108 -0.48 2.01 6.89
CA ASN A 108 0.34 0.83 6.62
C ASN A 108 -0.37 -0.43 7.08
N LEU A 109 -0.52 -1.37 6.16
CA LEU A 109 -0.95 -2.73 6.45
C LEU A 109 0.27 -3.54 6.81
N GLY A 110 0.31 -4.10 8.00
CA GLY A 110 1.45 -4.85 8.48
C GLY A 110 1.04 -6.19 9.07
N TYR A 111 2.05 -7.05 9.23
CA TYR A 111 1.89 -8.35 9.84
C TYR A 111 3.03 -8.63 10.81
N ASP A 112 2.71 -9.03 12.01
CA ASP A 112 3.65 -9.45 13.05
C ASP A 112 3.11 -10.72 13.69
N PHE A 113 3.57 -11.86 13.19
CA PHE A 113 2.99 -13.16 13.52
C PHE A 113 2.66 -13.32 15.01
N PRO A 114 1.44 -13.71 15.37
CA PRO A 114 0.32 -14.10 14.49
C PRO A 114 -0.63 -12.95 14.10
N TYR A 115 -0.29 -11.70 14.38
CA TYR A 115 -1.18 -10.55 14.28
C TYR A 115 -1.00 -9.77 12.97
N GLY A 116 -2.10 -9.55 12.24
CA GLY A 116 -2.18 -8.48 11.25
C GLY A 116 -2.58 -7.16 11.92
N TYR A 117 -2.09 -6.05 11.40
CA TYR A 117 -2.39 -4.75 11.97
C TYR A 117 -2.54 -3.66 10.91
N ILE A 118 -3.32 -2.64 11.26
CA ILE A 118 -3.45 -1.39 10.51
C ILE A 118 -2.87 -0.28 11.39
N SER A 119 -1.77 0.32 10.92
CA SER A 119 -1.10 1.44 11.60
C SER A 119 -1.21 2.71 10.76
N VAL A 120 -1.37 3.83 11.44
CA VAL A 120 -1.37 5.16 10.84
C VAL A 120 -0.21 5.96 11.42
N TYR A 121 0.61 6.52 10.54
CA TYR A 121 1.76 7.36 10.89
C TYR A 121 1.48 8.78 10.48
N ASP A 122 1.63 9.71 11.39
CA ASP A 122 1.64 11.14 11.09
C ASP A 122 2.95 11.49 10.37
N ILE A 123 2.85 12.08 9.17
CA ILE A 123 4.02 12.41 8.33
C ILE A 123 4.87 13.52 8.95
N GLU A 124 4.25 14.44 9.69
CA GLU A 124 4.95 15.59 10.26
C GLU A 124 5.83 15.21 11.45
N ASN A 125 5.32 14.37 12.35
CA ASN A 125 6.02 14.05 13.60
C ASN A 125 6.45 12.58 13.72
N GLY A 126 6.09 11.73 12.76
CA GLY A 126 6.44 10.31 12.73
C GLY A 126 5.71 9.44 13.76
N LYS A 127 4.68 9.98 14.43
CA LYS A 127 3.94 9.25 15.48
C LYS A 127 3.10 8.15 14.87
N GLU A 128 3.30 6.92 15.37
CA GLU A 128 2.47 5.75 15.04
C GLU A 128 1.25 5.68 15.96
N THR A 129 0.10 5.37 15.36
CA THR A 129 -1.11 4.95 16.06
C THR A 129 -1.61 3.65 15.43
N ARG A 130 -1.73 2.58 16.19
CA ARG A 130 -2.38 1.35 15.75
C ARG A 130 -3.88 1.50 15.90
N PHE A 131 -4.58 1.33 14.79
CA PHE A 131 -6.04 1.43 14.74
C PHE A 131 -6.69 0.09 14.91
N ARG A 132 -6.08 -0.96 14.37
CA ARG A 132 -6.56 -2.33 14.45
C ARG A 132 -5.39 -3.28 14.57
N GLU A 133 -5.55 -4.28 15.41
CA GLU A 133 -4.65 -5.42 15.52
C GLU A 133 -5.53 -6.64 15.78
N ASP A 134 -5.47 -7.62 14.91
CA ASP A 134 -6.30 -8.83 15.04
C ASP A 134 -5.45 -10.08 14.81
N MET A 135 -5.72 -11.09 15.63
CA MET A 135 -5.04 -12.37 15.57
C MET A 135 -5.50 -13.13 14.31
N ARG A 136 -4.54 -13.60 13.54
CA ARG A 136 -4.76 -14.40 12.32
C ARG A 136 -5.25 -13.60 11.10
N GLU A 137 -5.58 -12.34 11.21
CA GLU A 137 -5.89 -11.52 10.03
C GLU A 137 -4.61 -11.11 9.29
N VAL A 138 -4.68 -11.12 7.98
CA VAL A 138 -3.65 -10.61 7.07
C VAL A 138 -4.34 -9.60 6.16
N TYR A 139 -3.84 -8.38 6.14
CA TYR A 139 -4.34 -7.32 5.29
C TYR A 139 -3.42 -7.20 4.08
N GLU A 140 -3.98 -7.17 2.87
CA GLU A 140 -3.19 -7.25 1.64
C GLU A 140 -3.15 -5.94 0.87
N HIS A 141 -4.30 -5.41 0.47
CA HIS A 141 -4.38 -4.21 -0.35
C HIS A 141 -5.17 -3.11 0.34
N ILE A 142 -4.85 -1.86 0.00
CA ILE A 142 -5.55 -0.67 0.47
C ILE A 142 -5.68 0.35 -0.66
N CYS A 143 -6.86 0.93 -0.79
CA CYS A 143 -7.08 2.10 -1.65
C CYS A 143 -8.08 3.08 -1.00
N TYR A 144 -7.93 4.37 -1.30
CA TYR A 144 -8.91 5.38 -0.92
C TYR A 144 -10.03 5.43 -1.95
N ILE A 145 -11.27 5.55 -1.47
CA ILE A 145 -12.46 5.65 -2.31
C ILE A 145 -13.08 7.04 -2.13
N PRO A 146 -12.83 7.99 -3.05
CA PRO A 146 -13.26 9.38 -2.91
C PRO A 146 -14.77 9.55 -2.74
N SER A 147 -15.58 8.79 -3.48
CA SER A 147 -17.05 8.86 -3.41
C SER A 147 -17.61 8.50 -2.04
N ARG A 148 -16.90 7.68 -1.26
CA ARG A 148 -17.26 7.28 0.11
C ARG A 148 -16.48 7.99 1.19
N GLN A 149 -15.36 8.63 0.85
CA GLN A 149 -14.38 9.19 1.80
C GLN A 149 -13.86 8.15 2.81
N LEU A 150 -13.74 6.90 2.37
CA LEU A 150 -13.31 5.75 3.15
C LEU A 150 -12.13 5.04 2.47
N TYR A 151 -11.38 4.27 3.25
CA TYR A 151 -10.39 3.34 2.72
C TYR A 151 -11.03 1.96 2.58
N PHE A 152 -10.86 1.37 1.42
CA PHE A 152 -11.18 -0.03 1.16
C PHE A 152 -9.94 -0.86 1.40
N ILE A 153 -10.05 -1.88 2.23
CA ILE A 153 -8.95 -2.79 2.57
C ILE A 153 -9.46 -4.21 2.39
N ASP A 154 -8.68 -5.06 1.75
CA ASP A 154 -8.96 -6.48 1.68
C ASP A 154 -7.92 -7.32 2.40
N GLY A 155 -8.22 -8.62 2.54
CA GLY A 155 -7.35 -9.57 3.18
C GLY A 155 -8.05 -10.88 3.50
N PHE A 156 -7.40 -11.66 4.35
CA PHE A 156 -7.94 -12.94 4.80
C PHE A 156 -7.64 -13.21 6.27
N ARG A 157 -8.48 -14.04 6.88
CA ARG A 157 -8.25 -14.62 8.21
C ARG A 157 -7.78 -16.04 8.08
N ARG A 158 -6.64 -16.36 8.68
CA ARG A 158 -6.11 -17.72 8.76
C ARG A 158 -6.97 -18.57 9.68
N PRO A 159 -7.12 -19.89 9.37
CA PRO A 159 -7.83 -20.81 10.24
C PRO A 159 -7.12 -20.96 11.60
N GLU A 160 -7.79 -21.59 12.53
CA GLU A 160 -7.16 -22.01 13.78
C GLU A 160 -6.12 -23.09 13.52
N GLU A 161 -5.02 -23.01 14.26
CA GLU A 161 -3.95 -24.00 14.16
C GLU A 161 -4.48 -25.40 14.49
N GLY A 162 -4.19 -26.38 13.63
CA GLY A 162 -4.65 -27.74 13.79
C GLY A 162 -6.06 -28.04 13.27
N THR A 163 -6.75 -27.07 12.66
CA THR A 163 -8.03 -27.29 11.97
C THR A 163 -7.81 -27.58 10.48
N SER A 164 -8.80 -28.22 9.85
CA SER A 164 -8.84 -28.39 8.39
C SER A 164 -9.57 -27.26 7.66
N GLU A 165 -9.86 -26.18 8.38
CA GLU A 165 -10.52 -25.01 7.81
C GLU A 165 -9.60 -24.28 6.83
N LYS A 166 -10.20 -23.60 5.85
CA LYS A 166 -9.49 -22.77 4.89
C LYS A 166 -9.42 -21.30 5.36
N ASN A 167 -8.58 -20.49 4.72
CA ASN A 167 -8.61 -19.06 4.88
C ASN A 167 -10.01 -18.51 4.57
N ARG A 168 -10.45 -17.54 5.33
CA ARG A 168 -11.70 -16.80 5.08
C ARG A 168 -11.35 -15.40 4.60
N TYR A 169 -11.68 -15.11 3.36
CA TYR A 169 -11.42 -13.80 2.75
C TYR A 169 -12.43 -12.78 3.24
N PHE A 170 -11.98 -11.53 3.35
CA PHE A 170 -12.81 -10.41 3.75
C PHE A 170 -12.40 -9.12 3.05
N TYR A 171 -13.29 -8.17 3.05
CA TYR A 171 -12.96 -6.75 2.86
C TYR A 171 -13.48 -5.95 4.04
N LEU A 172 -12.88 -4.78 4.25
CA LEU A 172 -13.35 -3.83 5.25
C LEU A 172 -13.31 -2.39 4.72
N TRP A 173 -14.24 -1.61 5.21
CA TRP A 173 -14.26 -0.16 5.08
C TRP A 173 -13.63 0.43 6.33
N PHE A 174 -12.66 1.31 6.14
CA PHE A 174 -11.98 2.01 7.23
C PHE A 174 -12.26 3.50 7.13
N ASP A 175 -12.93 4.04 8.14
CA ASP A 175 -13.08 5.47 8.36
C ASP A 175 -11.97 5.94 9.31
N MET A 176 -10.97 6.59 8.75
CA MET A 176 -9.83 7.08 9.53
C MET A 176 -10.24 8.22 10.48
N ASN A 177 -11.20 9.07 10.10
CA ASN A 177 -11.64 10.21 10.89
C ASN A 177 -12.43 9.78 12.13
N ASN A 178 -13.38 8.86 11.94
CA ASN A 178 -14.23 8.33 13.01
C ASN A 178 -13.60 7.12 13.71
N ARG A 179 -12.49 6.58 13.17
CA ARG A 179 -11.78 5.40 13.71
C ARG A 179 -12.68 4.15 13.75
N THR A 180 -13.49 3.97 12.73
CA THR A 180 -14.43 2.85 12.65
C THR A 180 -14.08 1.92 11.50
N PHE A 181 -14.47 0.64 11.66
CA PHE A 181 -14.30 -0.40 10.66
C PHE A 181 -15.62 -1.14 10.45
N GLU A 182 -15.95 -1.35 9.20
CA GLU A 182 -17.03 -2.25 8.79
C GLU A 182 -16.44 -3.39 7.96
N GLN A 183 -16.52 -4.61 8.47
CA GLN A 183 -15.91 -5.80 7.86
C GLN A 183 -16.96 -6.76 7.34
N THR A 184 -16.76 -7.26 6.14
CA THR A 184 -17.57 -8.29 5.51
C THR A 184 -16.71 -9.49 5.16
N PHE A 185 -17.08 -10.68 5.65
CA PHE A 185 -16.48 -11.94 5.24
C PHE A 185 -17.19 -12.51 4.02
N CYS A 186 -16.43 -13.13 3.13
CA CYS A 186 -16.93 -13.78 1.93
C CYS A 186 -16.62 -15.26 1.99
N ASP A 187 -17.60 -16.08 1.63
CA ASP A 187 -17.46 -17.55 1.57
C ASP A 187 -16.89 -17.99 0.20
N LEU A 188 -15.78 -17.39 -0.20
CA LEU A 188 -15.09 -17.65 -1.45
C LEU A 188 -13.68 -18.15 -1.17
N ASP A 189 -13.27 -19.19 -1.90
CA ASP A 189 -11.89 -19.67 -1.92
C ASP A 189 -11.09 -18.78 -2.89
N ASP A 190 -9.98 -18.18 -2.45
CA ASP A 190 -9.07 -17.34 -3.25
C ASP A 190 -9.77 -16.16 -3.96
N ALA A 191 -10.21 -15.17 -3.20
CA ALA A 191 -10.84 -13.98 -3.73
C ALA A 191 -9.96 -12.74 -3.56
N ASN A 192 -9.68 -12.07 -4.66
CA ASN A 192 -9.23 -10.69 -4.65
C ASN A 192 -10.44 -9.76 -4.80
N PHE A 193 -10.47 -8.70 -4.01
CA PHE A 193 -11.57 -7.75 -4.04
C PHE A 193 -11.16 -6.45 -4.74
N LEU A 194 -12.08 -5.90 -5.47
CA LEU A 194 -11.97 -4.58 -6.09
C LEU A 194 -13.27 -3.83 -5.85
N TYR A 195 -13.18 -2.59 -5.37
CA TYR A 195 -14.34 -1.73 -5.36
C TYR A 195 -14.46 -0.99 -6.70
N SER A 196 -15.62 -1.10 -7.32
CA SER A 196 -15.97 -0.33 -8.52
C SER A 196 -16.83 0.88 -8.12
N GLU A 197 -16.28 2.09 -8.23
CA GLU A 197 -17.03 3.32 -8.01
C GLU A 197 -18.19 3.51 -9.00
N TYR A 198 -18.00 3.06 -10.25
CA TYR A 198 -19.05 3.13 -11.28
C TYR A 198 -20.27 2.28 -10.95
N LEU A 199 -20.04 1.08 -10.38
CA LEU A 199 -21.12 0.17 -9.99
C LEU A 199 -21.56 0.34 -8.53
N GLU A 200 -20.81 1.14 -7.75
CA GLU A 200 -20.96 1.26 -6.30
C GLU A 200 -20.96 -0.11 -5.57
N GLN A 201 -20.21 -1.07 -6.10
CA GLN A 201 -20.21 -2.45 -5.65
C GLN A 201 -18.79 -2.97 -5.45
N VAL A 202 -18.66 -3.87 -4.49
CA VAL A 202 -17.44 -4.69 -4.35
C VAL A 202 -17.51 -5.82 -5.36
N LEU A 203 -16.53 -5.87 -6.25
CA LEU A 203 -16.32 -6.95 -7.19
C LEU A 203 -15.30 -7.93 -6.62
N TYR A 204 -15.46 -9.19 -6.92
CA TYR A 204 -14.45 -10.21 -6.63
C TYR A 204 -13.95 -10.83 -7.92
N LEU A 205 -12.65 -11.03 -7.98
CA LEU A 205 -12.00 -11.76 -9.07
C LEU A 205 -11.66 -13.15 -8.53
N SER A 206 -12.41 -14.16 -8.96
CA SER A 206 -12.01 -15.53 -8.75
C SER A 206 -10.92 -15.88 -9.77
N LEU A 207 -9.74 -16.24 -9.30
CA LEU A 207 -8.75 -16.87 -10.17
C LEU A 207 -9.24 -18.29 -10.46
N ILE A 208 -9.92 -18.45 -11.58
CA ILE A 208 -10.21 -19.80 -12.13
C ILE A 208 -8.88 -20.33 -12.65
N HIS A 209 -8.30 -21.28 -11.93
CA HIS A 209 -7.18 -22.10 -12.40
C HIS A 209 -7.68 -23.29 -13.20
#